data_c7789b41bb909012c5322a514252f8fd
#
_entry.id   c7789b41bb909012c5322a514252f8fd
#
_cell.length_a   1.000
_cell.length_b   1.000
_cell.length_c   1.000
_cell.angle_alpha   90.00
_cell.angle_beta   90.00
_cell.angle_gamma   90.00
#
_symmetry.space_group_name_H-M   'P 1'
#
loop_
_entity.id
_entity.type
_entity.pdbx_description
1 polymer ?
#
loop_
_entity_poly.entity_id
_entity_poly.type
_entity_poly.pdbx_seq_one_letter_code
_entity_poly.pdbx_strand_id
1 'polypeptide(L)'
;MSGYGRFAYYYDRLTENVDYGKIASWCHELIEKYSSEHEVVLDLACGTGSLSEALARLDYDVVGVDLSEQMLEEAMDKRYDSGLNIQYLMQDMTELDLYGAVDAVVCVLDSINHLENEEAVRKAFESVSKYTCDGGLFIFDVNTVYKHRKILADNAFCYDLDGLFCAWQNELGDDDSVSIYLDFFEEQEDGSYCRFSEDFTERIYSDEFLTKLTADNGFELIGKFDGFEDKPVGDDTQRMLYVCRRLNRG
;
A
#
# COMPACT_ATOMS: atom_id res chain seq x y z
N MET A 1 -4.58 -25.74 7.86
CA MET A 1 -4.59 -24.43 7.17
C MET A 1 -3.16 -24.21 6.68
N SER A 2 -2.95 -23.88 5.41
CA SER A 2 -1.61 -23.58 4.89
C SER A 2 -1.10 -22.29 5.55
N GLY A 3 0.23 -22.12 5.70
CA GLY A 3 0.83 -20.97 6.40
C GLY A 3 0.41 -19.59 5.86
N TYR A 4 0.06 -19.51 4.58
CA TYR A 4 -0.36 -18.27 3.90
C TYR A 4 -1.61 -17.58 4.47
N GLY A 5 -2.58 -18.30 5.07
CA GLY A 5 -3.80 -17.70 5.62
C GLY A 5 -3.61 -17.02 6.98
N ARG A 6 -2.48 -17.29 7.68
CA ARG A 6 -2.28 -16.74 9.03
C ARG A 6 -1.69 -15.33 9.03
N PHE A 7 -0.90 -14.96 8.04
CA PHE A 7 -0.30 -13.62 7.96
C PHE A 7 -1.36 -12.53 7.86
N ALA A 8 -2.34 -12.69 6.97
CA ALA A 8 -3.44 -11.73 6.82
C ALA A 8 -4.19 -11.50 8.13
N TYR A 9 -4.49 -12.59 8.87
CA TYR A 9 -5.14 -12.51 10.19
C TYR A 9 -4.35 -11.69 11.21
N TYR A 10 -3.02 -11.77 11.19
CA TYR A 10 -2.16 -11.01 12.12
C TYR A 10 -1.70 -9.66 11.58
N TYR A 11 -1.97 -9.35 10.32
CA TYR A 11 -1.48 -8.14 9.65
C TYR A 11 -1.89 -6.87 10.38
N ASP A 12 -3.16 -6.75 10.78
CA ASP A 12 -3.66 -5.57 11.50
C ASP A 12 -2.99 -5.38 12.87
N ARG A 13 -2.62 -6.47 13.53
CA ARG A 13 -1.88 -6.41 14.81
C ARG A 13 -0.43 -5.94 14.60
N LEU A 14 0.20 -6.33 13.50
CA LEU A 14 1.54 -5.84 13.15
C LEU A 14 1.55 -4.39 12.72
N THR A 15 0.43 -3.91 12.18
CA THR A 15 0.24 -2.54 11.68
C THR A 15 -0.59 -1.68 12.63
N GLU A 16 -0.77 -2.08 13.91
CA GLU A 16 -1.54 -1.33 14.91
C GLU A 16 -1.00 0.09 15.13
N ASN A 17 0.29 0.31 14.88
CA ASN A 17 0.93 1.62 14.92
C ASN A 17 0.63 2.50 13.70
N VAL A 18 -0.05 1.99 12.67
CA VAL A 18 -0.44 2.75 11.47
C VAL A 18 -1.78 3.45 11.73
N ASP A 19 -1.76 4.76 11.70
CA ASP A 19 -2.98 5.57 11.83
C ASP A 19 -3.66 5.72 10.47
N TYR A 20 -4.48 4.73 10.10
CA TYR A 20 -5.24 4.73 8.84
C TYR A 20 -6.23 5.90 8.76
N GLY A 21 -6.76 6.38 9.91
CA GLY A 21 -7.62 7.57 9.97
C GLY A 21 -6.86 8.84 9.57
N LYS A 22 -5.62 9.00 10.04
CA LYS A 22 -4.73 10.10 9.65
C LYS A 22 -4.40 10.03 8.16
N ILE A 23 -4.07 8.83 7.65
CA ILE A 23 -3.77 8.62 6.23
C ILE A 23 -4.98 8.99 5.36
N ALA A 24 -6.17 8.47 5.69
CA ALA A 24 -7.39 8.77 4.96
C ALA A 24 -7.73 10.27 4.99
N SER A 25 -7.60 10.92 6.15
CA SER A 25 -7.84 12.36 6.27
C SER A 25 -6.87 13.18 5.43
N TRP A 26 -5.60 12.78 5.39
CA TRP A 26 -4.60 13.45 4.57
C TRP A 26 -4.87 13.25 3.06
N CYS A 27 -5.25 12.04 2.63
CA CYS A 27 -5.66 11.77 1.26
C CYS A 27 -6.92 12.59 0.89
N HIS A 28 -7.90 12.67 1.79
CA HIS A 28 -9.10 13.47 1.60
C HIS A 28 -8.79 14.94 1.36
N GLU A 29 -7.94 15.57 2.19
CA GLU A 29 -7.53 16.96 2.00
C GLU A 29 -6.88 17.21 0.62
N LEU A 30 -6.10 16.25 0.12
CA LEU A 30 -5.49 16.35 -1.21
C LEU A 30 -6.51 16.16 -2.34
N ILE A 31 -7.43 15.20 -2.19
CA ILE A 31 -8.50 14.93 -3.17
C ILE A 31 -9.38 16.16 -3.28
N GLU A 32 -9.89 16.70 -2.17
CA GLU A 32 -10.68 17.92 -2.13
C GLU A 32 -9.97 19.13 -2.76
N LYS A 33 -8.66 19.22 -2.58
CA LYS A 33 -7.89 20.36 -3.05
C LYS A 33 -7.52 20.29 -4.53
N TYR A 34 -7.27 19.10 -5.07
CA TYR A 34 -6.61 18.94 -6.36
C TYR A 34 -7.40 18.14 -7.39
N SER A 35 -8.36 17.29 -6.97
CA SER A 35 -9.22 16.56 -7.89
C SER A 35 -10.37 17.44 -8.38
N SER A 36 -10.83 17.20 -9.61
CA SER A 36 -11.99 17.87 -10.19
C SER A 36 -13.32 17.25 -9.75
N GLU A 37 -13.30 15.96 -9.44
CA GLU A 37 -14.42 15.18 -8.90
C GLU A 37 -13.88 14.27 -7.81
N HIS A 38 -14.71 13.82 -6.87
CA HIS A 38 -14.24 13.14 -5.68
C HIS A 38 -15.30 12.24 -5.02
N GLU A 39 -15.99 11.44 -5.86
CA GLU A 39 -16.97 10.47 -5.38
C GLU A 39 -16.34 9.08 -5.20
N VAL A 40 -15.59 8.60 -6.21
CA VAL A 40 -15.08 7.23 -6.27
C VAL A 40 -13.57 7.17 -6.03
N VAL A 41 -13.16 6.41 -5.03
CA VAL A 41 -11.74 6.20 -4.70
C VAL A 41 -11.38 4.72 -4.85
N LEU A 42 -10.32 4.46 -5.60
CA LEU A 42 -9.66 3.15 -5.66
C LEU A 42 -8.59 3.06 -4.57
N ASP A 43 -8.75 2.15 -3.63
CA ASP A 43 -7.71 1.73 -2.68
C ASP A 43 -6.96 0.54 -3.32
N LEU A 44 -5.80 0.80 -3.90
CA LEU A 44 -5.01 -0.13 -4.70
C LEU A 44 -3.98 -0.84 -3.83
N ALA A 45 -3.97 -2.17 -3.83
CA ALA A 45 -3.32 -3.04 -2.85
C ALA A 45 -3.87 -2.76 -1.44
N CYS A 46 -5.18 -2.88 -1.29
CA CYS A 46 -5.90 -2.48 -0.09
C CYS A 46 -5.65 -3.39 1.14
N GLY A 47 -4.97 -4.54 0.94
CA GLY A 47 -4.71 -5.51 1.99
C GLY A 47 -5.99 -5.91 2.74
N THR A 48 -5.95 -5.83 4.06
CA THR A 48 -7.09 -6.13 4.94
C THR A 48 -8.18 -5.05 4.97
N GLY A 49 -8.09 -4.02 4.10
CA GLY A 49 -9.14 -3.01 3.93
C GLY A 49 -9.23 -1.93 5.01
N SER A 50 -8.23 -1.80 5.89
CA SER A 50 -8.25 -0.80 6.96
C SER A 50 -8.29 0.64 6.45
N LEU A 51 -7.55 0.94 5.37
CA LEU A 51 -7.63 2.24 4.71
C LEU A 51 -8.95 2.40 3.93
N SER A 52 -9.40 1.35 3.25
CA SER A 52 -10.70 1.34 2.55
C SER A 52 -11.84 1.74 3.48
N GLU A 53 -11.90 1.16 4.70
CA GLU A 53 -12.90 1.56 5.70
C GLU A 53 -12.75 3.01 6.15
N ALA A 54 -11.52 3.47 6.38
CA ALA A 54 -11.28 4.85 6.79
C ALA A 54 -11.72 5.86 5.71
N LEU A 55 -11.50 5.55 4.42
CA LEU A 55 -11.98 6.33 3.28
C LEU A 55 -13.51 6.30 3.16
N ALA A 56 -14.12 5.12 3.28
CA ALA A 56 -15.57 4.97 3.23
C ALA A 56 -16.30 5.74 4.35
N ARG A 57 -15.66 5.90 5.54
CA ARG A 57 -16.18 6.75 6.62
C ARG A 57 -16.11 8.26 6.33
N LEU A 58 -15.39 8.66 5.28
CA LEU A 58 -15.35 10.03 4.76
C LEU A 58 -16.30 10.20 3.56
N ASP A 59 -17.30 9.31 3.45
CA ASP A 59 -18.36 9.33 2.44
C ASP A 59 -17.89 9.08 0.98
N TYR A 60 -16.73 8.44 0.78
CA TYR A 60 -16.31 7.98 -0.55
C TYR A 60 -16.97 6.65 -0.93
N ASP A 61 -17.30 6.49 -2.21
CA ASP A 61 -17.55 5.19 -2.83
C ASP A 61 -16.19 4.50 -3.06
N VAL A 62 -15.87 3.49 -2.23
CA VAL A 62 -14.55 2.85 -2.23
C VAL A 62 -14.58 1.55 -3.00
N VAL A 63 -13.62 1.40 -3.91
CA VAL A 63 -13.24 0.13 -4.54
C VAL A 63 -11.88 -0.28 -4.00
N GLY A 64 -11.81 -1.38 -3.26
CA GLY A 64 -10.56 -1.98 -2.79
C GLY A 64 -10.09 -3.06 -3.75
N VAL A 65 -8.84 -3.03 -4.16
CA VAL A 65 -8.22 -4.06 -5.00
C VAL A 65 -7.00 -4.62 -4.31
N ASP A 66 -6.91 -5.94 -4.22
CA ASP A 66 -5.72 -6.65 -3.76
C ASP A 66 -5.54 -7.96 -4.54
N LEU A 67 -4.29 -8.45 -4.62
CA LEU A 67 -3.97 -9.72 -5.25
C LEU A 67 -4.19 -10.91 -4.30
N SER A 68 -4.13 -10.69 -2.99
CA SER A 68 -4.22 -11.71 -1.96
C SER A 68 -5.68 -12.01 -1.59
N GLU A 69 -6.13 -13.22 -1.88
CA GLU A 69 -7.44 -13.72 -1.46
C GLU A 69 -7.60 -13.64 0.06
N GLN A 70 -6.57 -13.97 0.82
CA GLN A 70 -6.59 -13.99 2.28
C GLN A 70 -6.70 -12.57 2.87
N MET A 71 -6.03 -11.58 2.29
CA MET A 71 -6.19 -10.19 2.69
C MET A 71 -7.62 -9.72 2.44
N LEU A 72 -8.20 -10.08 1.29
CA LEU A 72 -9.57 -9.71 0.95
C LEU A 72 -10.62 -10.45 1.80
N GLU A 73 -10.35 -11.66 2.29
CA GLU A 73 -11.21 -12.34 3.26
C GLU A 73 -11.33 -11.51 4.54
N GLU A 74 -10.21 -11.04 5.11
CA GLU A 74 -10.20 -10.16 6.29
C GLU A 74 -10.89 -8.81 6.00
N ALA A 75 -10.66 -8.24 4.81
CA ALA A 75 -11.32 -7.00 4.39
C ALA A 75 -12.84 -7.16 4.27
N MET A 76 -13.32 -8.30 3.75
CA MET A 76 -14.74 -8.59 3.64
C MET A 76 -15.40 -8.83 5.01
N ASP A 77 -14.70 -9.46 5.95
CA ASP A 77 -15.20 -9.66 7.32
C ASP A 77 -15.34 -8.29 8.02
N LYS A 78 -14.34 -7.41 7.93
CA LYS A 78 -14.43 -6.04 8.46
C LYS A 78 -15.59 -5.25 7.83
N ARG A 79 -15.76 -5.32 6.50
CA ARG A 79 -16.88 -4.69 5.82
C ARG A 79 -18.22 -5.19 6.33
N TYR A 80 -18.34 -6.50 6.59
CA TYR A 80 -19.57 -7.11 7.13
C TYR A 80 -19.87 -6.54 8.52
N ASP A 81 -18.86 -6.44 9.38
CA ASP A 81 -19.01 -5.95 10.74
C ASP A 81 -19.30 -4.44 10.81
N SER A 82 -18.65 -3.65 9.95
CA SER A 82 -18.84 -2.20 9.90
C SER A 82 -20.11 -1.77 9.15
N GLY A 83 -20.61 -2.61 8.24
CA GLY A 83 -21.75 -2.31 7.37
C GLY A 83 -21.47 -1.23 6.31
N LEU A 84 -20.21 -0.87 6.09
CA LEU A 84 -19.80 0.09 5.07
C LEU A 84 -19.99 -0.47 3.66
N ASN A 85 -20.31 0.43 2.70
CA ASN A 85 -20.45 0.05 1.30
C ASN A 85 -19.11 0.14 0.59
N ILE A 86 -18.33 -0.94 0.63
CA ILE A 86 -17.02 -1.05 -0.03
C ILE A 86 -17.07 -2.22 -1.01
N GLN A 87 -16.60 -2.02 -2.22
CA GLN A 87 -16.47 -3.10 -3.19
C GLN A 87 -15.04 -3.64 -3.18
N TYR A 88 -14.84 -4.93 -2.89
CA TYR A 88 -13.54 -5.56 -2.97
C TYR A 88 -13.44 -6.44 -4.23
N LEU A 89 -12.28 -6.34 -4.93
CA LEU A 89 -11.97 -7.07 -6.16
C LEU A 89 -10.60 -7.72 -6.03
N MET A 90 -10.51 -9.02 -6.31
CA MET A 90 -9.24 -9.72 -6.39
C MET A 90 -8.64 -9.51 -7.79
N GLN A 91 -7.66 -8.62 -7.91
CA GLN A 91 -6.99 -8.30 -9.18
C GLN A 91 -5.53 -7.95 -8.95
N ASP A 92 -4.72 -8.19 -9.98
CA ASP A 92 -3.35 -7.70 -10.07
C ASP A 92 -3.35 -6.22 -10.48
N MET A 93 -2.62 -5.36 -9.75
CA MET A 93 -2.53 -3.94 -10.08
C MET A 93 -1.90 -3.67 -11.44
N THR A 94 -1.17 -4.63 -12.01
CA THR A 94 -0.57 -4.55 -13.34
C THR A 94 -1.56 -4.80 -14.47
N GLU A 95 -2.75 -5.36 -14.17
CA GLU A 95 -3.78 -5.78 -15.14
C GLU A 95 -5.19 -5.46 -14.63
N LEU A 96 -5.42 -4.21 -14.18
CA LEU A 96 -6.73 -3.80 -13.66
C LEU A 96 -7.84 -3.91 -14.71
N ASP A 97 -9.00 -4.40 -14.27
CA ASP A 97 -10.25 -4.44 -15.05
C ASP A 97 -11.41 -3.90 -14.18
N LEU A 98 -11.58 -2.58 -14.21
CA LEU A 98 -12.60 -1.88 -13.44
C LEU A 98 -13.81 -1.54 -14.34
N TYR A 99 -14.98 -1.42 -13.72
CA TYR A 99 -16.23 -1.10 -14.43
C TYR A 99 -16.28 0.34 -14.97
N GLY A 100 -15.48 1.25 -14.43
CA GLY A 100 -15.46 2.66 -14.80
C GLY A 100 -14.19 3.36 -14.35
N ALA A 101 -14.09 4.64 -14.68
CA ALA A 101 -13.03 5.49 -14.17
C ALA A 101 -13.28 5.84 -12.70
N VAL A 102 -12.20 6.14 -11.98
CA VAL A 102 -12.20 6.56 -10.58
C VAL A 102 -11.62 7.97 -10.45
N ASP A 103 -12.05 8.70 -9.43
CA ASP A 103 -11.65 10.10 -9.22
C ASP A 103 -10.31 10.21 -8.51
N ALA A 104 -9.98 9.22 -7.70
CA ALA A 104 -8.66 9.09 -7.10
C ALA A 104 -8.24 7.62 -6.97
N VAL A 105 -6.94 7.38 -7.09
CA VAL A 105 -6.29 6.12 -6.77
C VAL A 105 -5.32 6.37 -5.62
N VAL A 106 -5.45 5.59 -4.55
CA VAL A 106 -4.56 5.61 -3.39
C VAL A 106 -3.86 4.26 -3.33
N CYS A 107 -2.52 4.24 -3.37
CA CYS A 107 -1.69 3.03 -3.30
C CYS A 107 -0.57 3.27 -2.29
N VAL A 108 -0.79 2.93 -1.04
CA VAL A 108 0.06 3.33 0.07
C VAL A 108 0.61 2.13 0.86
N LEU A 109 1.47 2.43 1.84
CA LEU A 109 2.19 1.44 2.64
C LEU A 109 3.11 0.55 1.78
N ASP A 110 3.96 1.22 0.96
CA ASP A 110 5.02 0.60 0.16
C ASP A 110 4.60 -0.47 -0.85
N SER A 111 3.30 -0.53 -1.18
CA SER A 111 2.77 -1.56 -2.10
C SER A 111 3.49 -1.59 -3.45
N ILE A 112 3.95 -0.45 -3.96
CA ILE A 112 4.75 -0.38 -5.20
C ILE A 112 6.09 -1.11 -5.07
N ASN A 113 6.69 -1.15 -3.87
CA ASN A 113 7.96 -1.84 -3.65
C ASN A 113 7.84 -3.38 -3.72
N HIS A 114 6.64 -3.93 -3.60
CA HIS A 114 6.37 -5.36 -3.74
C HIS A 114 6.33 -5.84 -5.21
N LEU A 115 6.28 -4.91 -6.18
CA LEU A 115 6.34 -5.29 -7.58
C LEU A 115 7.72 -5.84 -7.96
N GLU A 116 7.76 -6.91 -8.72
CA GLU A 116 8.97 -7.71 -8.95
C GLU A 116 10.09 -6.99 -9.71
N ASN A 117 9.74 -6.00 -10.55
CA ASN A 117 10.69 -5.31 -11.42
C ASN A 117 10.09 -4.03 -12.01
N GLU A 118 10.92 -3.22 -12.68
CA GLU A 118 10.49 -1.99 -13.33
C GLU A 118 9.38 -2.18 -14.38
N GLU A 119 9.34 -3.31 -15.05
CA GLU A 119 8.31 -3.60 -16.05
C GLU A 119 6.94 -3.78 -15.40
N ALA A 120 6.89 -4.46 -14.23
CA ALA A 120 5.66 -4.59 -13.45
C ALA A 120 5.19 -3.21 -12.96
N VAL A 121 6.11 -2.34 -12.49
CA VAL A 121 5.76 -0.97 -12.10
C VAL A 121 5.21 -0.17 -13.28
N ARG A 122 5.79 -0.30 -14.50
CA ARG A 122 5.27 0.35 -15.71
C ARG A 122 3.84 -0.07 -15.99
N LYS A 123 3.55 -1.36 -15.98
CA LYS A 123 2.20 -1.89 -16.21
C LYS A 123 1.20 -1.41 -15.14
N ALA A 124 1.59 -1.39 -13.87
CA ALA A 124 0.74 -0.87 -12.81
C ALA A 124 0.39 0.61 -13.05
N PHE A 125 1.36 1.45 -13.44
CA PHE A 125 1.11 2.85 -13.75
C PHE A 125 0.26 3.05 -15.01
N GLU A 126 0.44 2.21 -16.04
CA GLU A 126 -0.42 2.18 -17.23
C GLU A 126 -1.86 1.82 -16.85
N SER A 127 -2.04 0.80 -16.00
CA SER A 127 -3.34 0.38 -15.48
C SER A 127 -4.01 1.50 -14.67
N VAL A 128 -3.30 2.11 -13.74
CA VAL A 128 -3.79 3.27 -12.97
C VAL A 128 -4.17 4.42 -13.90
N SER A 129 -3.30 4.76 -14.86
CA SER A 129 -3.57 5.81 -15.84
C SER A 129 -4.83 5.54 -16.68
N LYS A 130 -5.08 4.30 -17.02
CA LYS A 130 -6.26 3.89 -17.81
C LYS A 130 -7.57 4.20 -17.09
N TYR A 131 -7.61 3.98 -15.79
CA TYR A 131 -8.82 4.08 -14.97
C TYR A 131 -8.94 5.37 -14.15
N THR A 132 -7.90 6.20 -14.06
CA THR A 132 -8.02 7.52 -13.43
C THR A 132 -8.69 8.50 -14.38
N CYS A 133 -9.75 9.18 -13.94
CA CYS A 133 -10.45 10.20 -14.72
C CYS A 133 -9.55 11.41 -15.01
N ASP A 134 -9.91 12.21 -15.99
CA ASP A 134 -9.23 13.48 -16.30
C ASP A 134 -9.34 14.44 -15.11
N GLY A 135 -8.23 14.94 -14.61
CA GLY A 135 -8.16 15.75 -13.39
C GLY A 135 -8.18 14.97 -12.08
N GLY A 136 -8.35 13.65 -12.14
CA GLY A 136 -8.28 12.77 -10.96
C GLY A 136 -6.88 12.62 -10.39
N LEU A 137 -6.75 12.08 -9.18
CA LEU A 137 -5.48 11.94 -8.49
C LEU A 137 -4.95 10.50 -8.48
N PHE A 138 -3.64 10.40 -8.50
CA PHE A 138 -2.90 9.20 -8.11
C PHE A 138 -1.97 9.56 -6.96
N ILE A 139 -2.25 8.99 -5.79
CA ILE A 139 -1.49 9.16 -4.55
C ILE A 139 -0.83 7.83 -4.25
N PHE A 140 0.49 7.78 -4.21
CA PHE A 140 1.20 6.56 -3.86
C PHE A 140 2.45 6.86 -3.04
N ASP A 141 2.92 5.87 -2.29
CA ASP A 141 4.17 5.98 -1.56
C ASP A 141 5.12 4.84 -1.87
N VAL A 142 6.37 5.07 -1.55
CA VAL A 142 7.42 4.05 -1.57
C VAL A 142 8.34 4.17 -0.36
N ASN A 143 8.86 3.04 0.08
CA ASN A 143 10.05 3.00 0.90
C ASN A 143 11.23 3.54 0.09
N THR A 144 11.97 4.50 0.63
CA THR A 144 13.05 5.17 -0.09
C THR A 144 14.30 4.29 -0.16
N VAL A 145 15.22 4.65 -1.07
CA VAL A 145 16.58 4.09 -1.11
C VAL A 145 17.26 4.19 0.26
N TYR A 146 17.07 5.31 0.98
CA TYR A 146 17.61 5.49 2.32
C TYR A 146 17.04 4.45 3.29
N LYS A 147 15.71 4.24 3.34
CA LYS A 147 15.08 3.25 4.21
C LYS A 147 15.60 1.84 3.93
N HIS A 148 15.60 1.43 2.66
CA HIS A 148 16.06 0.10 2.29
C HIS A 148 17.54 -0.13 2.66
N ARG A 149 18.43 0.80 2.34
CA ARG A 149 19.87 0.62 2.51
C ARG A 149 20.42 0.98 3.88
N LYS A 150 19.70 1.76 4.70
CA LYS A 150 20.18 2.24 6.01
C LYS A 150 19.35 1.71 7.18
N ILE A 151 18.06 1.45 6.98
CA ILE A 151 17.15 1.03 8.04
C ILE A 151 16.82 -0.45 7.92
N LEU A 152 16.39 -0.90 6.74
CA LEU A 152 16.03 -2.31 6.51
C LEU A 152 17.29 -3.15 6.28
N ALA A 153 17.99 -2.97 5.19
CA ALA A 153 19.24 -3.66 4.82
C ALA A 153 19.34 -5.08 5.42
N ASP A 154 20.45 -5.40 6.12
CA ASP A 154 20.67 -6.67 6.81
C ASP A 154 20.28 -6.61 8.29
N ASN A 155 19.32 -5.76 8.65
CA ASN A 155 18.85 -5.62 10.03
C ASN A 155 17.81 -6.69 10.40
N ALA A 156 17.63 -6.81 11.73
CA ALA A 156 16.58 -7.64 12.32
C ALA A 156 15.78 -6.84 13.34
N PHE A 157 14.48 -7.12 13.40
CA PHE A 157 13.54 -6.50 14.32
C PHE A 157 12.73 -7.59 15.04
N CYS A 158 12.21 -7.26 16.21
CA CYS A 158 11.32 -8.15 16.95
C CYS A 158 10.08 -7.38 17.39
N TYR A 159 8.94 -8.03 17.29
CA TYR A 159 7.67 -7.52 17.81
C TYR A 159 7.16 -8.52 18.83
N ASP A 160 6.92 -8.03 20.04
CA ASP A 160 6.32 -8.79 21.15
C ASP A 160 4.90 -8.26 21.35
N LEU A 161 3.93 -9.00 20.83
CA LEU A 161 2.52 -8.68 20.88
C LEU A 161 1.83 -9.67 21.84
N ASP A 162 0.67 -9.32 22.37
CA ASP A 162 -0.09 -10.20 23.26
C ASP A 162 -0.40 -11.56 22.59
N GLY A 163 0.24 -12.63 23.06
CA GLY A 163 0.14 -13.99 22.52
C GLY A 163 0.79 -14.21 21.14
N LEU A 164 1.55 -13.25 20.61
CA LEU A 164 2.24 -13.40 19.33
C LEU A 164 3.62 -12.73 19.37
N PHE A 165 4.66 -13.50 19.08
CA PHE A 165 6.00 -12.96 18.87
C PHE A 165 6.37 -13.05 17.40
N CYS A 166 6.90 -11.97 16.82
CA CYS A 166 7.40 -11.94 15.44
C CYS A 166 8.90 -11.59 15.44
N ALA A 167 9.69 -12.46 14.85
CA ALA A 167 11.09 -12.18 14.49
C ALA A 167 11.14 -11.81 13.01
N TRP A 168 11.57 -10.58 12.73
CA TRP A 168 11.71 -10.05 11.38
C TRP A 168 13.19 -9.95 11.04
N GLN A 169 13.61 -10.57 9.95
CA GLN A 169 14.98 -10.54 9.44
C GLN A 169 14.98 -10.05 8.00
N ASN A 170 15.97 -9.24 7.65
CA ASN A 170 16.14 -8.73 6.29
C ASN A 170 17.48 -9.16 5.73
N GLU A 171 17.52 -9.30 4.41
CA GLU A 171 18.72 -9.55 3.62
C GLU A 171 18.74 -8.57 2.43
N LEU A 172 19.77 -7.71 2.36
CA LEU A 172 19.95 -6.79 1.25
C LEU A 172 20.60 -7.52 0.07
N GLY A 173 19.88 -7.64 -1.05
CA GLY A 173 20.36 -8.20 -2.28
C GLY A 173 21.26 -7.26 -3.10
N ASP A 174 22.09 -7.83 -3.97
CA ASP A 174 22.93 -7.07 -4.90
C ASP A 174 22.14 -6.45 -6.06
N ASP A 175 20.86 -6.85 -6.22
CA ASP A 175 19.95 -6.47 -7.31
C ASP A 175 18.95 -5.39 -6.90
N ASP A 176 19.31 -4.54 -5.94
CA ASP A 176 18.46 -3.49 -5.40
C ASP A 176 17.13 -4.04 -4.82
N SER A 177 17.21 -5.15 -4.09
CA SER A 177 16.11 -5.73 -3.36
C SER A 177 16.43 -5.94 -1.88
N VAL A 178 15.40 -6.03 -1.06
CA VAL A 178 15.47 -6.47 0.34
C VAL A 178 14.51 -7.65 0.50
N SER A 179 15.07 -8.82 0.77
CA SER A 179 14.28 -9.97 1.17
C SER A 179 13.92 -9.88 2.65
N ILE A 180 12.67 -10.08 2.96
CA ILE A 180 12.09 -9.95 4.29
C ILE A 180 11.58 -11.32 4.72
N TYR A 181 12.04 -11.77 5.87
CA TYR A 181 11.65 -13.06 6.46
C TYR A 181 11.00 -12.79 7.82
N LEU A 182 9.76 -13.23 7.97
CA LEU A 182 8.98 -13.10 9.18
C LEU A 182 8.73 -14.48 9.78
N ASP A 183 9.23 -14.69 11.00
CA ASP A 183 8.93 -15.88 11.78
C ASP A 183 7.99 -15.49 12.93
N PHE A 184 6.81 -16.07 12.93
CA PHE A 184 5.78 -15.86 13.93
C PHE A 184 5.73 -17.04 14.90
N PHE A 185 5.53 -16.73 16.18
CA PHE A 185 5.34 -17.70 17.25
C PHE A 185 4.05 -17.32 18.01
N GLU A 186 2.99 -18.06 17.74
CA GLU A 186 1.67 -17.88 18.35
C GLU A 186 1.57 -18.74 19.61
N GLU A 187 1.28 -18.11 20.75
CA GLU A 187 1.04 -18.79 22.02
C GLU A 187 -0.26 -19.59 21.98
N GLN A 188 -0.21 -20.84 22.43
CA GLN A 188 -1.34 -21.74 22.52
C GLN A 188 -1.86 -21.82 23.96
N GLU A 189 -3.09 -22.30 24.16
CA GLU A 189 -3.71 -22.43 25.49
C GLU A 189 -2.90 -23.27 26.49
N ASP A 190 -2.08 -24.22 26.00
CA ASP A 190 -1.24 -25.07 26.82
C ASP A 190 0.15 -24.47 27.13
N GLY A 191 0.40 -23.22 26.70
CA GLY A 191 1.67 -22.52 26.86
C GLY A 191 2.75 -22.93 25.85
N SER A 192 2.44 -23.79 24.89
CA SER A 192 3.32 -24.05 23.74
C SER A 192 3.19 -22.96 22.68
N TYR A 193 4.12 -22.95 21.71
CA TYR A 193 4.10 -22.02 20.59
C TYR A 193 3.94 -22.73 19.25
N CYS A 194 3.04 -22.24 18.40
CA CYS A 194 2.94 -22.65 17.01
C CYS A 194 3.73 -21.68 16.14
N ARG A 195 4.76 -22.16 15.41
CA ARG A 195 5.53 -21.35 14.48
C ARG A 195 4.92 -21.41 13.09
N PHE A 196 4.86 -20.27 12.42
CA PHE A 196 4.64 -20.13 10.97
C PHE A 196 5.54 -19.03 10.43
N SER A 197 5.78 -19.02 9.13
CA SER A 197 6.70 -18.06 8.50
C SER A 197 6.08 -17.50 7.26
N GLU A 198 6.44 -16.24 6.96
CA GLU A 198 6.17 -15.54 5.70
C GLU A 198 7.45 -14.95 5.17
N ASP A 199 7.58 -14.89 3.85
CA ASP A 199 8.65 -14.19 3.20
C ASP A 199 8.16 -13.44 1.96
N PHE A 200 8.74 -12.29 1.73
CA PHE A 200 8.50 -11.46 0.56
C PHE A 200 9.71 -10.58 0.27
N THR A 201 9.70 -9.95 -0.89
CA THR A 201 10.81 -9.10 -1.33
C THR A 201 10.28 -7.73 -1.69
N GLU A 202 10.92 -6.68 -1.17
CA GLU A 202 10.75 -5.32 -1.62
C GLU A 202 11.86 -4.94 -2.60
N ARG A 203 11.48 -4.19 -3.65
CA ARG A 203 12.40 -3.63 -4.63
C ARG A 203 12.64 -2.15 -4.38
N ILE A 204 13.89 -1.74 -4.59
CA ILE A 204 14.30 -0.35 -4.47
C ILE A 204 14.10 0.34 -5.83
N TYR A 205 13.15 1.30 -5.87
CA TYR A 205 12.94 2.14 -7.06
C TYR A 205 13.46 3.54 -6.81
N SER A 206 14.19 4.11 -7.80
CA SER A 206 14.70 5.46 -7.68
C SER A 206 13.60 6.51 -7.86
N ASP A 207 13.75 7.64 -7.17
CA ASP A 207 12.85 8.79 -7.33
C ASP A 207 12.81 9.29 -8.78
N GLU A 208 13.95 9.28 -9.48
CA GLU A 208 14.02 9.67 -10.89
C GLU A 208 13.18 8.75 -11.79
N PHE A 209 13.27 7.43 -11.58
CA PHE A 209 12.46 6.44 -12.31
C PHE A 209 10.97 6.67 -12.09
N LEU A 210 10.52 6.78 -10.84
CA LEU A 210 9.11 6.95 -10.51
C LEU A 210 8.56 8.29 -11.00
N THR A 211 9.32 9.37 -10.84
CA THR A 211 8.92 10.71 -11.35
C THR A 211 8.79 10.72 -12.86
N LYS A 212 9.73 10.09 -13.57
CA LYS A 212 9.64 9.97 -15.03
C LYS A 212 8.42 9.13 -15.43
N LEU A 213 8.17 8.05 -14.73
CA LEU A 213 7.07 7.14 -15.02
C LEU A 213 5.69 7.80 -14.84
N THR A 214 5.52 8.65 -13.82
CA THR A 214 4.28 9.44 -13.66
C THR A 214 4.03 10.31 -14.90
N ALA A 215 5.06 11.04 -15.35
CA ALA A 215 4.95 11.90 -16.52
C ALA A 215 4.67 11.11 -17.82
N ASP A 216 5.37 10.00 -18.02
CA ASP A 216 5.19 9.11 -19.20
C ASP A 216 3.75 8.56 -19.27
N ASN A 217 3.08 8.38 -18.13
CA ASN A 217 1.70 7.93 -18.03
C ASN A 217 0.66 9.07 -17.97
N GLY A 218 1.07 10.30 -18.28
CA GLY A 218 0.19 11.46 -18.41
C GLY A 218 -0.31 11.99 -17.07
N PHE A 219 0.51 11.90 -16.02
CA PHE A 219 0.27 12.56 -14.76
C PHE A 219 1.21 13.75 -14.59
N GLU A 220 0.68 14.83 -14.02
CA GLU A 220 1.45 15.95 -13.50
C GLU A 220 1.80 15.70 -12.03
N LEU A 221 3.07 15.79 -11.67
CA LEU A 221 3.49 15.70 -10.28
C LEU A 221 3.12 16.99 -9.54
N ILE A 222 2.20 16.92 -8.59
CA ILE A 222 1.77 18.03 -7.73
C ILE A 222 2.80 18.26 -6.62
N GLY A 223 3.28 17.18 -5.99
CA GLY A 223 4.24 17.28 -4.91
C GLY A 223 4.76 15.94 -4.41
N LYS A 224 5.82 16.04 -3.62
CA LYS A 224 6.41 14.91 -2.88
C LYS A 224 6.52 15.30 -1.41
N PHE A 225 6.23 14.36 -0.52
CA PHE A 225 6.14 14.59 0.92
C PHE A 225 6.90 13.51 1.71
N ASP A 226 7.37 13.85 2.89
CA ASP A 226 8.00 12.92 3.84
C ASP A 226 6.90 12.24 4.69
N GLY A 227 6.48 11.06 4.27
CA GLY A 227 5.34 10.35 4.87
C GLY A 227 4.01 11.06 4.61
N PHE A 228 3.04 10.78 5.46
CA PHE A 228 1.68 11.35 5.38
C PHE A 228 1.59 12.67 6.16
N GLU A 229 2.48 13.60 5.84
CA GLU A 229 2.58 14.91 6.48
C GLU A 229 2.92 15.99 5.44
N ASP A 230 2.53 17.23 5.69
CA ASP A 230 2.94 18.38 4.86
C ASP A 230 4.40 18.77 5.21
N LYS A 231 5.30 17.84 4.97
CA LYS A 231 6.72 17.98 5.23
C LYS A 231 7.52 17.70 3.96
N PRO A 232 8.49 18.55 3.62
CA PRO A 232 9.32 18.34 2.45
C PRO A 232 10.23 17.12 2.61
N VAL A 233 10.50 16.44 1.50
CA VAL A 233 11.43 15.31 1.41
C VAL A 233 12.85 15.78 1.76
N GLY A 234 13.56 15.01 2.58
CA GLY A 234 14.97 15.21 2.96
C GLY A 234 15.82 13.97 2.67
N ASP A 235 17.13 14.08 2.95
CA ASP A 235 18.08 12.98 2.69
C ASP A 235 17.83 11.73 3.54
N ASP A 236 17.14 11.87 4.67
CA ASP A 236 16.79 10.81 5.63
C ASP A 236 15.31 10.40 5.60
N THR A 237 14.56 10.90 4.61
CA THR A 237 13.18 10.49 4.39
C THR A 237 13.09 8.98 4.18
N GLN A 238 12.30 8.31 5.01
CA GLN A 238 12.15 6.86 4.93
C GLN A 238 11.01 6.43 4.01
N ARG A 239 9.94 7.20 3.93
CA ARG A 239 8.76 6.97 3.11
C ARG A 239 8.48 8.22 2.28
N MET A 240 8.60 8.10 0.97
CA MET A 240 8.32 9.20 0.05
C MET A 240 6.94 9.03 -0.57
N LEU A 241 6.11 10.02 -0.37
CA LEU A 241 4.76 10.07 -0.90
C LEU A 241 4.70 10.96 -2.14
N TYR A 242 4.05 10.47 -3.18
CA TYR A 242 3.84 11.16 -4.44
C TYR A 242 2.37 11.52 -4.60
N VAL A 243 2.10 12.75 -4.98
CA VAL A 243 0.77 13.23 -5.33
C VAL A 243 0.80 13.67 -6.78
N CYS A 244 0.04 13.00 -7.63
CA CYS A 244 0.05 13.17 -9.07
C CYS A 244 -1.37 13.42 -9.56
N ARG A 245 -1.56 14.37 -10.51
CA ARG A 245 -2.85 14.68 -11.11
C ARG A 245 -2.88 14.21 -12.56
N ARG A 246 -3.94 13.52 -12.94
CA ARG A 246 -4.17 13.07 -14.32
C ARG A 246 -4.38 14.29 -15.24
N LEU A 247 -3.58 14.38 -16.28
CA LEU A 247 -3.76 15.39 -17.32
C LEU A 247 -4.91 14.99 -18.26
N ASN A 248 -5.60 15.99 -18.78
CA ASN A 248 -6.71 15.74 -19.71
C ASN A 248 -6.20 15.00 -20.96
N ARG A 249 -6.92 13.96 -21.33
CA ARG A 249 -6.72 13.28 -22.60
C ARG A 249 -7.31 14.21 -23.67
N GLY A 250 -6.43 14.86 -24.46
CA GLY A 250 -6.82 15.78 -25.51
C GLY A 250 -7.72 15.15 -26.60
#